data_2bbf3d9e1fad022e18b53623e7243ac2
#
_entry.id   2bbf3d9e1fad022e18b53623e7243ac2
#
_cell.length_a   1.000
_cell.length_b   1.000
_cell.length_c   1.000
_cell.angle_alpha   90.00
_cell.angle_beta   90.00
_cell.angle_gamma   90.00
#
_symmetry.space_group_name_H-M   'P 1'
#
loop_
_entity.id
_entity.type
_entity.pdbx_description
1 polymer ?
#
loop_
_entity_poly.entity_id
_entity_poly.type
_entity_poly.pdbx_seq_one_letter_code
_entity_poly.pdbx_strand_id
1 'polypeptide(L)'
;DDLKFIHIAGTNGKGSVLAYTSTILSEAGCRTGRYVSPTVMSYLEKIQVDGTWISESDFAQSVEKIKEAIASLKAKGEPLPTLFEAETAMAFLYFRKMHCDMVVLETGLGGETDATNIVNNTICAAFATISVDHLGVIGDTLEEIAWTKSGIIKPGCAVVSARQTDVVRNVLKKKAEEKNCSYVEAEPEKIEILTDSYDGITFSYKEFEKMHSNLAGQCQRENLATALEIVKQLRTLGYEIPDEAVRDGLAKTVWEGRFTCLRKNPVFIIDGAHNEDAAIKLRMSIERYFKGKEIQLIMGVFQDKEYEKITSILCPLAKKVYTVELPNKARTLSAGKLADCARKYCEEAEAKDSIQSAVDSATALCGAGMNNQVIIACGSLSYLGEVKRIVEENRKIEKSE
;
A
#
# COMPACT_ATOMS: atom_id res chain seq x y z
N ASP A 1 -11.85 23.05 -10.41
CA ASP A 1 -12.62 22.06 -9.63
C ASP A 1 -13.35 21.00 -10.48
N ASP A 2 -12.79 20.69 -11.67
CA ASP A 2 -13.45 19.75 -12.58
C ASP A 2 -13.14 18.28 -12.26
N LEU A 3 -12.10 18.02 -11.46
CA LEU A 3 -11.71 16.68 -11.05
C LEU A 3 -12.62 16.16 -9.92
N LYS A 4 -13.01 14.89 -9.99
CA LYS A 4 -13.75 14.18 -8.95
C LYS A 4 -12.79 13.26 -8.20
N PHE A 5 -12.93 13.19 -6.88
CA PHE A 5 -11.98 12.47 -6.04
C PHE A 5 -12.62 11.33 -5.26
N ILE A 6 -11.96 10.18 -5.29
CA ILE A 6 -12.15 9.10 -4.32
C ILE A 6 -10.95 9.20 -3.40
N HIS A 7 -11.16 9.66 -2.17
CA HIS A 7 -10.09 9.99 -1.23
C HIS A 7 -9.95 8.87 -0.19
N ILE A 8 -8.78 8.28 -0.07
CA ILE A 8 -8.55 7.08 0.75
C ILE A 8 -7.61 7.39 1.90
N ALA A 9 -8.10 7.21 3.14
CA ALA A 9 -7.30 7.24 4.36
C ALA A 9 -7.26 5.85 5.02
N GLY A 10 -6.41 5.68 6.01
CA GLY A 10 -6.24 4.44 6.77
C GLY A 10 -4.83 4.28 7.31
N THR A 11 -4.58 3.26 8.09
CA THR A 11 -3.23 2.87 8.51
C THR A 11 -2.66 1.87 7.52
N ASN A 12 -3.31 0.73 7.34
CA ASN A 12 -2.90 -0.34 6.43
C ASN A 12 -3.97 -0.55 5.34
N GLY A 13 -3.54 -0.95 4.13
CA GLY A 13 -4.46 -1.29 3.04
C GLY A 13 -4.80 -0.17 2.06
N LYS A 14 -4.50 1.11 2.36
CA LYS A 14 -4.81 2.26 1.48
C LYS A 14 -4.41 2.01 0.02
N GLY A 15 -3.14 1.70 -0.22
CA GLY A 15 -2.62 1.48 -1.57
C GLY A 15 -3.25 0.29 -2.30
N SER A 16 -3.61 -0.80 -1.60
CA SER A 16 -4.33 -1.93 -2.22
C SER A 16 -5.76 -1.55 -2.61
N VAL A 17 -6.50 -0.87 -1.73
CA VAL A 17 -7.85 -0.36 -2.01
C VAL A 17 -7.80 0.63 -3.18
N LEU A 18 -6.82 1.53 -3.19
CA LEU A 18 -6.58 2.47 -4.29
C LEU A 18 -6.31 1.73 -5.61
N ALA A 19 -5.42 0.73 -5.59
CA ALA A 19 -5.06 -0.03 -6.78
C ALA A 19 -6.27 -0.75 -7.37
N TYR A 20 -7.06 -1.47 -6.56
CA TYR A 20 -8.30 -2.10 -7.00
C TYR A 20 -9.27 -1.10 -7.58
N THR A 21 -9.60 -0.05 -6.81
CA THR A 21 -10.60 0.95 -7.20
C THR A 21 -10.21 1.63 -8.51
N SER A 22 -8.97 2.10 -8.62
CA SER A 22 -8.53 2.82 -9.81
C SER A 22 -8.40 1.92 -11.05
N THR A 23 -7.98 0.65 -10.90
CA THR A 23 -7.92 -0.27 -12.03
C THR A 23 -9.34 -0.62 -12.53
N ILE A 24 -10.30 -0.87 -11.62
CA ILE A 24 -11.70 -1.11 -11.98
C ILE A 24 -12.29 0.09 -12.74
N LEU A 25 -12.02 1.32 -12.29
CA LEU A 25 -12.50 2.52 -12.96
C LEU A 25 -11.89 2.69 -14.36
N SER A 26 -10.60 2.41 -14.52
CA SER A 26 -9.96 2.44 -15.84
C SER A 26 -10.56 1.39 -16.78
N GLU A 27 -10.83 0.17 -16.31
CA GLU A 27 -11.50 -0.87 -17.10
C GLU A 27 -12.96 -0.52 -17.42
N ALA A 28 -13.61 0.29 -16.60
CA ALA A 28 -14.93 0.85 -16.88
C ALA A 28 -14.92 2.01 -17.89
N GLY A 29 -13.75 2.35 -18.45
CA GLY A 29 -13.59 3.43 -19.43
C GLY A 29 -13.43 4.83 -18.83
N CYS A 30 -13.34 4.97 -17.50
CA CYS A 30 -13.02 6.25 -16.86
C CYS A 30 -11.52 6.53 -16.96
N ARG A 31 -11.14 7.70 -17.45
CA ARG A 31 -9.74 8.13 -17.38
C ARG A 31 -9.36 8.45 -15.95
N THR A 32 -8.60 7.56 -15.33
CA THR A 32 -8.43 7.54 -13.89
C THR A 32 -7.02 7.96 -13.47
N GLY A 33 -6.94 9.06 -12.72
CA GLY A 33 -5.72 9.49 -12.02
C GLY A 33 -5.52 8.67 -10.75
N ARG A 34 -4.24 8.43 -10.39
CA ARG A 34 -3.82 7.71 -9.18
C ARG A 34 -2.66 8.46 -8.53
N TYR A 35 -2.82 8.82 -7.25
CA TYR A 35 -1.77 9.45 -6.44
C TYR A 35 -1.47 8.61 -5.22
N VAL A 36 -0.21 8.21 -5.04
CA VAL A 36 0.20 7.23 -4.03
C VAL A 36 1.45 7.66 -3.26
N SER A 37 1.54 7.25 -2.00
CA SER A 37 2.74 7.41 -1.17
C SER A 37 2.80 6.39 -0.02
N PRO A 38 4.00 5.88 0.33
CA PRO A 38 5.27 6.02 -0.40
C PRO A 38 5.30 5.19 -1.68
N THR A 39 6.26 5.46 -2.55
CA THR A 39 6.55 4.66 -3.74
C THR A 39 7.45 3.46 -3.40
N VAL A 40 7.41 2.41 -4.22
CA VAL A 40 8.21 1.19 -4.04
C VAL A 40 9.27 1.08 -5.13
N MET A 41 8.89 1.27 -6.39
CA MET A 41 9.74 1.00 -7.54
C MET A 41 10.45 2.23 -8.08
N SER A 42 9.76 3.35 -8.18
CA SER A 42 10.26 4.59 -8.76
C SER A 42 9.57 5.78 -8.14
N TYR A 43 10.24 6.93 -8.12
CA TYR A 43 9.63 8.18 -7.70
C TYR A 43 8.45 8.59 -8.60
N LEU A 44 8.50 8.24 -9.89
CA LEU A 44 7.46 8.52 -10.87
C LEU A 44 6.18 7.71 -10.63
N GLU A 45 6.26 6.57 -9.90
CA GLU A 45 5.12 5.77 -9.49
C GLU A 45 4.08 6.56 -8.69
N LYS A 46 4.48 7.65 -8.07
CA LYS A 46 3.62 8.51 -7.24
C LYS A 46 2.42 9.06 -8.01
N ILE A 47 2.58 9.34 -9.31
CA ILE A 47 1.57 9.96 -10.17
C ILE A 47 1.34 9.07 -11.39
N GLN A 48 0.13 8.54 -11.53
CA GLN A 48 -0.22 7.63 -12.61
C GLN A 48 -1.56 8.02 -13.25
N VAL A 49 -1.72 7.71 -14.53
CA VAL A 49 -3.01 7.78 -15.24
C VAL A 49 -3.21 6.43 -15.93
N ASP A 50 -4.35 5.79 -15.69
CA ASP A 50 -4.71 4.45 -16.20
C ASP A 50 -3.60 3.41 -15.98
N GLY A 51 -2.99 3.44 -14.78
CA GLY A 51 -1.90 2.54 -14.39
C GLY A 51 -0.53 2.87 -15.01
N THR A 52 -0.44 3.87 -15.88
CA THR A 52 0.82 4.32 -16.48
C THR A 52 1.42 5.47 -15.67
N TRP A 53 2.67 5.34 -15.27
CA TRP A 53 3.39 6.38 -14.53
C TRP A 53 3.56 7.65 -15.36
N ILE A 54 3.60 8.80 -14.68
CA ILE A 54 3.97 10.06 -15.32
C ILE A 54 5.31 9.92 -16.04
N SER A 55 5.42 10.43 -17.27
CA SER A 55 6.68 10.42 -18.00
C SER A 55 7.71 11.35 -17.35
N GLU A 56 9.01 11.06 -17.52
CA GLU A 56 10.08 11.95 -17.04
C GLU A 56 9.93 13.38 -17.61
N SER A 57 9.51 13.50 -18.87
CA SER A 57 9.27 14.78 -19.51
C SER A 57 8.12 15.55 -18.87
N ASP A 58 6.97 14.87 -18.62
CA ASP A 58 5.81 15.52 -17.97
C ASP A 58 6.11 15.87 -16.52
N PHE A 59 6.86 15.00 -15.84
CA PHE A 59 7.32 15.24 -14.48
C PHE A 59 8.21 16.50 -14.44
N ALA A 60 9.23 16.59 -15.30
CA ALA A 60 10.11 17.76 -15.39
C ALA A 60 9.34 19.06 -15.70
N GLN A 61 8.38 19.03 -16.64
CA GLN A 61 7.52 20.17 -16.93
C GLN A 61 6.67 20.59 -15.72
N SER A 62 6.17 19.63 -14.95
CA SER A 62 5.40 19.91 -13.75
C SER A 62 6.28 20.54 -12.65
N VAL A 63 7.50 20.03 -12.49
CA VAL A 63 8.50 20.60 -11.57
C VAL A 63 8.78 22.07 -11.89
N GLU A 64 8.98 22.44 -13.16
CA GLU A 64 9.24 23.84 -13.53
C GLU A 64 8.07 24.76 -13.17
N LYS A 65 6.82 24.34 -13.42
CA LYS A 65 5.62 25.12 -13.01
C LYS A 65 5.55 25.30 -11.47
N ILE A 66 5.88 24.27 -10.71
CA ILE A 66 5.89 24.36 -9.24
C ILE A 66 7.02 25.28 -8.76
N LYS A 67 8.22 25.24 -9.39
CA LYS A 67 9.32 26.17 -9.07
C LYS A 67 8.91 27.63 -9.30
N GLU A 68 8.24 27.93 -10.43
CA GLU A 68 7.72 29.27 -10.71
C GLU A 68 6.73 29.74 -9.64
N ALA A 69 5.79 28.85 -9.23
CA ALA A 69 4.84 29.15 -8.16
C ALA A 69 5.53 29.39 -6.82
N ILE A 70 6.50 28.56 -6.45
CA ILE A 70 7.29 28.71 -5.21
C ILE A 70 8.10 30.02 -5.24
N ALA A 71 8.71 30.38 -6.37
CA ALA A 71 9.41 31.64 -6.53
C ALA A 71 8.48 32.85 -6.33
N SER A 72 7.25 32.77 -6.85
CA SER A 72 6.23 33.81 -6.63
C SER A 72 5.82 33.92 -5.16
N LEU A 73 5.60 32.81 -4.44
CA LEU A 73 5.31 32.82 -3.01
C LEU A 73 6.47 33.44 -2.21
N LYS A 74 7.71 33.03 -2.53
CA LYS A 74 8.91 33.58 -1.89
C LYS A 74 9.03 35.11 -2.09
N ALA A 75 8.76 35.60 -3.29
CA ALA A 75 8.79 37.03 -3.60
C ALA A 75 7.73 37.84 -2.81
N LYS A 76 6.61 37.20 -2.44
CA LYS A 76 5.54 37.79 -1.64
C LYS A 76 5.76 37.65 -0.12
N GLY A 77 6.82 36.94 0.32
CA GLY A 77 7.07 36.65 1.72
C GLY A 77 6.11 35.60 2.33
N GLU A 78 5.42 34.83 1.49
CA GLU A 78 4.51 33.77 1.92
C GLU A 78 5.27 32.51 2.36
N PRO A 79 4.69 31.66 3.23
CA PRO A 79 5.25 30.38 3.61
C PRO A 79 5.50 29.49 2.38
N LEU A 80 6.63 28.79 2.37
CA LEU A 80 6.95 27.87 1.29
C LEU A 80 6.34 26.49 1.55
N PRO A 81 5.85 25.81 0.51
CA PRO A 81 5.27 24.49 0.66
C PRO A 81 6.33 23.46 1.07
N THR A 82 5.90 22.45 1.79
CA THR A 82 6.65 21.22 2.00
C THR A 82 6.82 20.47 0.68
N LEU A 83 7.75 19.49 0.66
CA LEU A 83 7.92 18.63 -0.52
C LEU A 83 6.62 17.90 -0.88
N PHE A 84 5.90 17.36 0.10
CA PHE A 84 4.66 16.62 -0.13
C PHE A 84 3.52 17.51 -0.66
N GLU A 85 3.42 18.75 -0.21
CA GLU A 85 2.48 19.74 -0.77
C GLU A 85 2.81 20.09 -2.22
N ALA A 86 4.09 20.27 -2.53
CA ALA A 86 4.56 20.51 -3.90
C ALA A 86 4.25 19.33 -4.83
N GLU A 87 4.52 18.08 -4.38
CA GLU A 87 4.21 16.85 -5.11
C GLU A 87 2.71 16.68 -5.34
N THR A 88 1.90 16.98 -4.33
CA THR A 88 0.42 16.92 -4.43
C THR A 88 -0.09 17.91 -5.48
N ALA A 89 0.43 19.14 -5.48
CA ALA A 89 0.09 20.14 -6.48
C ALA A 89 0.51 19.71 -7.90
N MET A 90 1.70 19.09 -8.04
CA MET A 90 2.16 18.51 -9.32
C MET A 90 1.19 17.44 -9.82
N ALA A 91 0.74 16.53 -8.94
CA ALA A 91 -0.21 15.49 -9.29
C ALA A 91 -1.52 16.08 -9.86
N PHE A 92 -2.08 17.09 -9.20
CA PHE A 92 -3.32 17.73 -9.65
C PHE A 92 -3.15 18.46 -10.99
N LEU A 93 -2.01 19.13 -11.22
CA LEU A 93 -1.69 19.74 -12.51
C LEU A 93 -1.62 18.68 -13.61
N TYR A 94 -1.01 17.53 -13.34
CA TYR A 94 -0.90 16.45 -14.29
C TYR A 94 -2.25 15.80 -14.59
N PHE A 95 -3.06 15.48 -13.58
CA PHE A 95 -4.38 14.89 -13.78
C PHE A 95 -5.30 15.80 -14.59
N ARG A 96 -5.24 17.11 -14.36
CA ARG A 96 -5.96 18.09 -15.16
C ARG A 96 -5.45 18.13 -16.60
N LYS A 97 -4.13 18.14 -16.81
CA LYS A 97 -3.50 18.07 -18.15
C LYS A 97 -3.94 16.83 -18.92
N MET A 98 -4.05 15.71 -18.21
CA MET A 98 -4.44 14.42 -18.78
C MET A 98 -5.96 14.25 -18.91
N HIS A 99 -6.76 15.23 -18.55
CA HIS A 99 -8.23 15.20 -18.58
C HIS A 99 -8.79 13.97 -17.86
N CYS A 100 -8.33 13.70 -16.63
CA CYS A 100 -8.85 12.61 -15.83
C CYS A 100 -10.32 12.89 -15.45
N ASP A 101 -11.18 11.89 -15.56
CA ASP A 101 -12.58 11.93 -15.12
C ASP A 101 -12.68 11.80 -13.61
N MET A 102 -11.82 10.94 -13.03
CA MET A 102 -11.73 10.66 -11.61
C MET A 102 -10.28 10.54 -11.17
N VAL A 103 -10.05 10.83 -9.89
CA VAL A 103 -8.75 10.64 -9.24
C VAL A 103 -8.95 9.81 -7.97
N VAL A 104 -8.24 8.69 -7.86
CA VAL A 104 -8.13 7.93 -6.62
C VAL A 104 -6.89 8.40 -5.88
N LEU A 105 -7.11 9.00 -4.70
CA LEU A 105 -6.13 9.81 -3.97
C LEU A 105 -5.83 9.17 -2.62
N GLU A 106 -4.58 8.77 -2.38
CA GLU A 106 -4.11 8.25 -1.10
C GLU A 106 -3.64 9.41 -0.21
N THR A 107 -4.09 9.47 1.06
CA THR A 107 -3.53 10.38 2.06
C THR A 107 -2.08 10.01 2.38
N GLY A 108 -1.21 11.00 2.50
CA GLY A 108 0.16 10.76 2.95
C GLY A 108 0.22 10.44 4.44
N LEU A 109 -0.37 11.29 5.28
CA LEU A 109 -0.38 11.13 6.74
C LEU A 109 -1.64 11.75 7.35
N GLY A 110 -2.34 10.98 8.18
CA GLY A 110 -3.54 11.46 8.83
C GLY A 110 -4.71 11.61 7.86
N GLY A 111 -5.23 12.80 7.69
CA GLY A 111 -6.36 13.14 6.82
C GLY A 111 -6.71 14.61 6.88
N GLU A 112 -7.11 15.16 8.05
CA GLU A 112 -7.61 16.53 8.20
C GLU A 112 -6.61 17.59 7.71
N THR A 113 -5.35 17.46 8.07
CA THR A 113 -4.26 18.39 7.72
C THR A 113 -3.37 17.87 6.60
N ASP A 114 -3.73 16.74 5.99
CA ASP A 114 -2.96 16.18 4.87
C ASP A 114 -3.02 17.09 3.64
N ALA A 115 -1.90 17.23 2.92
CA ALA A 115 -1.85 18.07 1.73
C ALA A 115 -2.89 17.67 0.67
N THR A 116 -3.24 16.37 0.59
CA THR A 116 -4.27 15.87 -0.32
C THR A 116 -5.67 16.36 0.03
N ASN A 117 -5.90 16.80 1.27
CA ASN A 117 -7.22 17.20 1.76
C ASN A 117 -7.67 18.61 1.31
N ILE A 118 -6.86 19.29 0.50
CA ILE A 118 -7.24 20.56 -0.16
C ILE A 118 -8.41 20.38 -1.14
N VAL A 119 -8.67 19.15 -1.58
CA VAL A 119 -9.74 18.84 -2.54
C VAL A 119 -11.14 19.04 -1.92
N ASN A 120 -12.06 19.59 -2.70
CA ASN A 120 -13.43 19.85 -2.26
C ASN A 120 -14.47 18.96 -2.97
N ASN A 121 -14.18 18.45 -4.16
CA ASN A 121 -15.08 17.62 -4.95
C ASN A 121 -14.80 16.10 -4.68
N THR A 122 -14.82 15.72 -3.39
CA THR A 122 -14.71 14.33 -2.97
C THR A 122 -16.09 13.66 -3.10
N ILE A 123 -16.22 12.72 -4.05
CA ILE A 123 -17.46 11.97 -4.26
C ILE A 123 -17.55 10.75 -3.34
N CYS A 124 -16.40 10.19 -2.93
CA CYS A 124 -16.32 9.10 -1.98
C CYS A 124 -15.09 9.27 -1.08
N ALA A 125 -15.31 9.28 0.24
CA ALA A 125 -14.26 9.17 1.25
C ALA A 125 -14.20 7.72 1.72
N ALA A 126 -13.05 7.07 1.51
CA ALA A 126 -12.86 5.66 1.82
C ALA A 126 -11.83 5.47 2.94
N PHE A 127 -12.08 4.53 3.82
CA PHE A 127 -11.21 4.21 4.94
C PHE A 127 -10.78 2.76 4.89
N ALA A 128 -9.51 2.51 4.61
CA ALA A 128 -8.88 1.22 4.86
C ALA A 128 -8.74 0.97 6.38
N THR A 129 -8.20 -0.16 6.80
CA THR A 129 -8.06 -0.48 8.23
C THR A 129 -7.31 0.62 8.97
N ILE A 130 -7.88 1.09 10.08
CA ILE A 130 -7.28 2.07 10.99
C ILE A 130 -6.81 1.34 12.24
N SER A 131 -5.52 1.45 12.53
CA SER A 131 -4.86 0.92 13.72
C SER A 131 -3.90 1.96 14.30
N VAL A 132 -3.31 1.66 15.44
CA VAL A 132 -2.33 2.54 16.07
C VAL A 132 -1.08 2.61 15.20
N ASP A 133 -0.72 3.82 14.77
CA ASP A 133 0.52 4.15 14.05
C ASP A 133 0.76 5.65 14.18
N HIS A 134 1.99 6.11 14.00
CA HIS A 134 2.37 7.52 14.07
C HIS A 134 1.93 8.25 15.34
N LEU A 135 2.05 7.58 16.50
CA LEU A 135 1.78 8.18 17.81
C LEU A 135 2.55 9.49 18.00
N GLY A 136 1.93 10.47 18.65
CA GLY A 136 2.50 11.80 18.86
C GLY A 136 2.45 12.72 17.64
N VAL A 137 2.00 12.23 16.47
CA VAL A 137 1.92 13.01 15.22
C VAL A 137 0.47 13.24 14.78
N ILE A 138 -0.33 12.17 14.72
CA ILE A 138 -1.74 12.24 14.26
C ILE A 138 -2.73 11.89 15.37
N GLY A 139 -2.26 11.68 16.59
CA GLY A 139 -3.01 11.36 17.80
C GLY A 139 -2.25 10.39 18.69
N ASP A 140 -2.62 10.36 19.97
CA ASP A 140 -2.04 9.48 20.99
C ASP A 140 -2.94 8.27 21.29
N THR A 141 -4.18 8.32 20.80
CA THR A 141 -5.18 7.27 20.96
C THR A 141 -5.75 6.85 19.61
N LEU A 142 -6.31 5.64 19.55
CA LEU A 142 -6.98 5.14 18.35
C LEU A 142 -8.16 6.03 17.93
N GLU A 143 -8.86 6.62 18.90
CA GLU A 143 -9.95 7.56 18.67
C GLU A 143 -9.47 8.86 18.00
N GLU A 144 -8.39 9.46 18.50
CA GLU A 144 -7.78 10.66 17.91
C GLU A 144 -7.23 10.41 16.51
N ILE A 145 -6.57 9.25 16.30
CA ILE A 145 -6.11 8.82 14.99
C ILE A 145 -7.29 8.69 14.01
N ALA A 146 -8.38 8.06 14.44
CA ALA A 146 -9.59 7.92 13.63
C ALA A 146 -10.22 9.29 13.33
N TRP A 147 -10.27 10.18 14.32
CA TRP A 147 -10.76 11.55 14.15
C TRP A 147 -9.95 12.32 13.11
N THR A 148 -8.63 12.33 13.23
CA THR A 148 -7.73 13.00 12.27
C THR A 148 -7.92 12.45 10.84
N LYS A 149 -8.05 11.13 10.70
CA LYS A 149 -8.31 10.50 9.39
C LYS A 149 -9.68 10.83 8.83
N SER A 150 -10.71 10.98 9.69
CA SER A 150 -12.07 11.31 9.28
C SER A 150 -12.20 12.70 8.64
N GLY A 151 -11.18 13.56 8.77
CA GLY A 151 -11.14 14.89 8.16
C GLY A 151 -11.22 14.93 6.63
N ILE A 152 -11.03 13.79 5.95
CA ILE A 152 -11.22 13.67 4.49
C ILE A 152 -12.70 13.59 4.07
N ILE A 153 -13.63 13.43 5.02
CA ILE A 153 -15.07 13.38 4.73
C ILE A 153 -15.56 14.77 4.37
N LYS A 154 -16.02 14.95 3.14
CA LYS A 154 -16.59 16.21 2.65
C LYS A 154 -18.11 16.15 2.67
N PRO A 155 -18.81 17.30 2.80
CA PRO A 155 -20.27 17.31 2.86
C PRO A 155 -20.93 16.58 1.69
N GLY A 156 -21.83 15.66 1.98
CA GLY A 156 -22.64 14.94 1.00
C GLY A 156 -21.92 13.85 0.20
N CYS A 157 -20.65 13.54 0.50
CA CYS A 157 -19.96 12.44 -0.16
C CYS A 157 -20.45 11.07 0.35
N ALA A 158 -20.20 10.00 -0.42
CA ALA A 158 -20.34 8.64 0.11
C ALA A 158 -19.16 8.35 1.07
N VAL A 159 -19.43 7.66 2.19
CA VAL A 159 -18.40 7.20 3.10
C VAL A 159 -18.38 5.67 3.10
N VAL A 160 -17.24 5.09 2.72
CA VAL A 160 -17.00 3.65 2.74
C VAL A 160 -15.88 3.33 3.71
N SER A 161 -16.09 2.38 4.60
CA SER A 161 -15.06 1.95 5.57
C SER A 161 -14.79 0.46 5.44
N ALA A 162 -13.54 0.06 5.54
CA ALA A 162 -13.19 -1.31 5.89
C ALA A 162 -13.84 -1.68 7.24
N ARG A 163 -13.86 -2.96 7.58
CA ARG A 163 -14.24 -3.41 8.93
C ARG A 163 -13.33 -2.76 9.96
N GLN A 164 -13.93 -2.09 10.94
CA GLN A 164 -13.22 -1.35 11.98
C GLN A 164 -13.55 -1.87 13.39
N THR A 165 -12.71 -1.49 14.36
CA THR A 165 -13.07 -1.61 15.77
C THR A 165 -14.24 -0.67 16.10
N ASP A 166 -14.97 -0.93 17.18
CA ASP A 166 -16.13 -0.11 17.57
C ASP A 166 -15.75 1.36 17.79
N VAL A 167 -14.58 1.62 18.38
CA VAL A 167 -14.08 2.98 18.61
C VAL A 167 -13.94 3.74 17.29
N VAL A 168 -13.25 3.16 16.33
CA VAL A 168 -13.01 3.76 14.99
C VAL A 168 -14.33 3.93 14.24
N ARG A 169 -15.18 2.89 14.23
CA ARG A 169 -16.50 2.90 13.58
C ARG A 169 -17.37 4.04 14.08
N ASN A 170 -17.43 4.23 15.40
CA ASN A 170 -18.23 5.27 16.01
C ASN A 170 -17.76 6.67 15.61
N VAL A 171 -16.45 6.91 15.57
CA VAL A 171 -15.87 8.17 15.10
C VAL A 171 -16.25 8.45 13.64
N LEU A 172 -16.05 7.45 12.75
CA LEU A 172 -16.34 7.63 11.32
C LEU A 172 -17.83 7.83 11.06
N LYS A 173 -18.72 7.09 11.74
CA LYS A 173 -20.17 7.27 11.63
C LYS A 173 -20.61 8.67 12.09
N LYS A 174 -20.14 9.09 13.26
CA LYS A 174 -20.44 10.43 13.80
C LYS A 174 -20.02 11.52 12.80
N LYS A 175 -18.81 11.42 12.24
CA LYS A 175 -18.32 12.39 11.25
C LYS A 175 -19.13 12.39 9.96
N ALA A 176 -19.55 11.19 9.49
CA ALA A 176 -20.41 11.05 8.31
C ALA A 176 -21.79 11.71 8.56
N GLU A 177 -22.40 11.49 9.72
CA GLU A 177 -23.65 12.13 10.13
C GLU A 177 -23.53 13.65 10.19
N GLU A 178 -22.47 14.19 10.82
CA GLU A 178 -22.18 15.63 10.89
C GLU A 178 -22.06 16.29 9.51
N LYS A 179 -21.65 15.52 8.50
CA LYS A 179 -21.43 15.98 7.11
C LYS A 179 -22.59 15.63 6.18
N ASN A 180 -23.69 15.06 6.68
CA ASN A 180 -24.83 14.57 5.89
C ASN A 180 -24.40 13.55 4.81
N CYS A 181 -23.52 12.63 5.15
CA CYS A 181 -22.98 11.60 4.29
C CYS A 181 -23.64 10.24 4.55
N SER A 182 -23.80 9.42 3.51
CA SER A 182 -24.08 7.99 3.68
C SER A 182 -22.85 7.29 4.27
N TYR A 183 -23.04 6.29 5.12
CA TYR A 183 -21.95 5.46 5.67
C TYR A 183 -22.20 3.99 5.39
N VAL A 184 -21.23 3.33 4.80
CA VAL A 184 -21.24 1.89 4.55
C VAL A 184 -19.96 1.28 5.09
N GLU A 185 -20.07 0.19 5.86
CA GLU A 185 -18.93 -0.61 6.30
C GLU A 185 -18.86 -1.91 5.48
N ALA A 186 -17.69 -2.22 4.96
CA ALA A 186 -17.43 -3.46 4.26
C ALA A 186 -17.56 -4.67 5.20
N GLU A 187 -17.99 -5.81 4.66
CA GLU A 187 -18.28 -7.05 5.40
C GLU A 187 -17.36 -8.17 4.89
N PRO A 188 -16.04 -8.14 5.20
CA PRO A 188 -15.09 -9.13 4.68
C PRO A 188 -15.43 -10.57 5.04
N GLU A 189 -16.24 -10.79 6.09
CA GLU A 189 -16.80 -12.10 6.46
C GLU A 189 -17.77 -12.67 5.41
N LYS A 190 -18.33 -11.83 4.53
CA LYS A 190 -19.16 -12.25 3.40
C LYS A 190 -18.38 -12.65 2.16
N ILE A 191 -17.04 -12.57 2.21
CA ILE A 191 -16.20 -13.10 1.13
C ILE A 191 -16.17 -14.63 1.23
N GLU A 192 -16.77 -15.27 0.23
CA GLU A 192 -16.71 -16.71 0.02
C GLU A 192 -15.50 -17.05 -0.84
N ILE A 193 -14.50 -17.70 -0.23
CA ILE A 193 -13.27 -18.09 -0.90
C ILE A 193 -13.48 -19.36 -1.71
N LEU A 194 -13.25 -19.30 -3.01
CA LEU A 194 -13.26 -20.45 -3.91
C LEU A 194 -11.87 -21.07 -4.07
N THR A 195 -10.85 -20.24 -4.30
CA THR A 195 -9.43 -20.63 -4.28
C THR A 195 -8.60 -19.55 -3.63
N ASP A 196 -7.53 -19.94 -2.94
CA ASP A 196 -6.64 -19.02 -2.23
C ASP A 196 -5.21 -19.56 -2.22
N SER A 197 -4.29 -18.84 -2.85
CA SER A 197 -2.89 -19.17 -2.95
C SER A 197 -2.02 -17.93 -2.84
N TYR A 198 -0.70 -18.12 -2.75
CA TYR A 198 0.24 -16.99 -2.78
C TYR A 198 0.32 -16.27 -4.15
N ASP A 199 -0.36 -16.80 -5.18
CA ASP A 199 -0.46 -16.20 -6.53
C ASP A 199 -1.77 -15.43 -6.73
N GLY A 200 -2.70 -15.49 -5.78
CA GLY A 200 -3.98 -14.80 -5.89
C GLY A 200 -5.14 -15.54 -5.23
N ILE A 201 -6.30 -14.92 -5.32
CA ILE A 201 -7.53 -15.35 -4.67
C ILE A 201 -8.69 -15.31 -5.67
N THR A 202 -9.49 -16.40 -5.72
CA THR A 202 -10.78 -16.43 -6.41
C THR A 202 -11.89 -16.49 -5.35
N PHE A 203 -12.89 -15.63 -5.48
CA PHE A 203 -13.89 -15.42 -4.45
C PHE A 203 -15.21 -14.93 -5.01
N SER A 204 -16.26 -14.96 -4.18
CA SER A 204 -17.51 -14.24 -4.39
C SER A 204 -17.75 -13.28 -3.23
N TYR A 205 -18.37 -12.14 -3.48
CA TYR A 205 -18.75 -11.17 -2.46
C TYR A 205 -20.07 -10.51 -2.83
N LYS A 206 -21.11 -10.78 -2.05
CA LYS A 206 -22.47 -10.26 -2.31
C LYS A 206 -22.91 -10.56 -3.77
N GLU A 207 -23.21 -9.54 -4.56
CA GLU A 207 -23.58 -9.68 -5.97
C GLU A 207 -22.41 -9.98 -6.92
N PHE A 208 -21.17 -9.85 -6.47
CA PHE A 208 -19.97 -10.09 -7.27
C PHE A 208 -19.57 -11.57 -7.21
N GLU A 209 -19.92 -12.32 -8.26
CA GLU A 209 -19.68 -13.76 -8.29
C GLU A 209 -18.40 -14.13 -9.04
N LYS A 210 -17.65 -15.10 -8.50
CA LYS A 210 -16.46 -15.72 -9.11
C LYS A 210 -15.43 -14.70 -9.60
N MET A 211 -15.14 -13.69 -8.77
CA MET A 211 -14.11 -12.68 -9.01
C MET A 211 -12.73 -13.26 -8.75
N HIS A 212 -11.72 -12.76 -9.47
CA HIS A 212 -10.33 -13.14 -9.27
C HIS A 212 -9.46 -11.91 -9.01
N SER A 213 -8.53 -12.02 -8.07
CA SER A 213 -7.50 -11.02 -7.80
C SER A 213 -6.13 -11.67 -7.76
N ASN A 214 -5.15 -11.06 -8.42
CA ASN A 214 -3.74 -11.48 -8.38
C ASN A 214 -3.02 -11.03 -7.10
N LEU A 215 -3.60 -10.14 -6.31
CA LEU A 215 -3.02 -9.77 -5.02
C LEU A 215 -3.36 -10.84 -3.98
N ALA A 216 -2.32 -11.42 -3.39
CA ALA A 216 -2.41 -12.43 -2.35
C ALA A 216 -2.19 -11.82 -0.94
N GLY A 217 -2.41 -12.64 0.09
CA GLY A 217 -2.23 -12.26 1.49
C GLY A 217 -3.54 -12.07 2.24
N GLN A 218 -3.49 -12.32 3.56
CA GLN A 218 -4.69 -12.33 4.41
C GLN A 218 -5.38 -10.95 4.50
N CYS A 219 -4.62 -9.86 4.35
CA CYS A 219 -5.18 -8.50 4.35
C CYS A 219 -6.03 -8.20 3.11
N GLN A 220 -5.94 -9.00 2.04
CA GLN A 220 -6.64 -8.68 0.79
C GLN A 220 -8.16 -8.90 0.90
N ARG A 221 -8.64 -9.71 1.84
CA ARG A 221 -10.08 -9.87 2.08
C ARG A 221 -10.74 -8.54 2.47
N GLU A 222 -10.14 -7.83 3.44
CA GLU A 222 -10.64 -6.53 3.87
C GLU A 222 -10.52 -5.49 2.75
N ASN A 223 -9.39 -5.50 2.03
CA ASN A 223 -9.15 -4.54 0.94
C ASN A 223 -10.10 -4.76 -0.24
N LEU A 224 -10.36 -6.02 -0.64
CA LEU A 224 -11.30 -6.40 -1.70
C LEU A 224 -12.72 -6.00 -1.33
N ALA A 225 -13.20 -6.36 -0.12
CA ALA A 225 -14.53 -5.99 0.34
C ALA A 225 -14.70 -4.47 0.31
N THR A 226 -13.69 -3.71 0.79
CA THR A 226 -13.73 -2.25 0.80
C THR A 226 -13.78 -1.67 -0.62
N ALA A 227 -12.95 -2.16 -1.55
CA ALA A 227 -12.94 -1.70 -2.93
C ALA A 227 -14.27 -1.99 -3.64
N LEU A 228 -14.87 -3.16 -3.40
CA LEU A 228 -16.17 -3.51 -3.97
C LEU A 228 -17.32 -2.67 -3.39
N GLU A 229 -17.27 -2.31 -2.10
CA GLU A 229 -18.25 -1.37 -1.54
C GLU A 229 -18.07 0.04 -2.12
N ILE A 230 -16.84 0.50 -2.41
CA ILE A 230 -16.63 1.76 -3.15
C ILE A 230 -17.31 1.68 -4.52
N VAL A 231 -17.09 0.61 -5.29
CA VAL A 231 -17.73 0.41 -6.59
C VAL A 231 -19.28 0.47 -6.47
N LYS A 232 -19.87 -0.18 -5.47
CA LYS A 232 -21.31 -0.13 -5.21
C LYS A 232 -21.81 1.28 -4.94
N GLN A 233 -21.09 2.04 -4.11
CA GLN A 233 -21.46 3.42 -3.82
C GLN A 233 -21.34 4.30 -5.08
N LEU A 234 -20.33 4.13 -5.90
CA LEU A 234 -20.19 4.84 -7.16
C LEU A 234 -21.35 4.52 -8.13
N ARG A 235 -21.76 3.25 -8.23
CA ARG A 235 -22.95 2.84 -9.00
C ARG A 235 -24.22 3.54 -8.47
N THR A 236 -24.38 3.62 -7.16
CA THR A 236 -25.51 4.34 -6.52
C THR A 236 -25.51 5.83 -6.86
N LEU A 237 -24.33 6.42 -7.03
CA LEU A 237 -24.15 7.81 -7.47
C LEU A 237 -24.34 8.00 -9.00
N GLY A 238 -24.69 6.95 -9.75
CA GLY A 238 -24.98 7.00 -11.17
C GLY A 238 -23.79 6.78 -12.10
N TYR A 239 -22.63 6.30 -11.59
CA TYR A 239 -21.50 5.93 -12.43
C TYR A 239 -21.71 4.53 -13.02
N GLU A 240 -21.53 4.42 -14.34
CA GLU A 240 -21.62 3.14 -15.03
C GLU A 240 -20.34 2.34 -14.87
N ILE A 241 -20.36 1.29 -14.05
CA ILE A 241 -19.25 0.37 -13.82
C ILE A 241 -19.78 -1.05 -14.03
N PRO A 242 -19.66 -1.64 -15.22
CA PRO A 242 -20.15 -2.99 -15.52
C PRO A 242 -19.45 -4.06 -14.68
N ASP A 243 -20.11 -5.21 -14.45
CA ASP A 243 -19.48 -6.34 -13.73
C ASP A 243 -18.25 -6.89 -14.43
N GLU A 244 -18.19 -6.81 -15.76
CA GLU A 244 -17.03 -7.17 -16.56
C GLU A 244 -15.83 -6.26 -16.21
N ALA A 245 -16.03 -4.95 -16.10
CA ALA A 245 -14.99 -4.02 -15.69
C ALA A 245 -14.50 -4.29 -14.26
N VAL A 246 -15.39 -4.68 -13.34
CA VAL A 246 -15.00 -5.10 -11.99
C VAL A 246 -14.13 -6.37 -12.04
N ARG A 247 -14.55 -7.38 -12.81
CA ARG A 247 -13.84 -8.65 -12.99
C ARG A 247 -12.44 -8.42 -13.56
N ASP A 248 -12.37 -7.69 -14.65
CA ASP A 248 -11.13 -7.37 -15.35
C ASP A 248 -10.22 -6.50 -14.50
N GLY A 249 -10.76 -5.48 -13.85
CA GLY A 249 -10.02 -4.57 -12.98
C GLY A 249 -9.39 -5.30 -11.81
N LEU A 250 -10.12 -6.19 -11.14
CA LEU A 250 -9.56 -7.02 -10.06
C LEU A 250 -8.45 -7.95 -10.57
N ALA A 251 -8.66 -8.62 -11.70
CA ALA A 251 -7.70 -9.55 -12.28
C ALA A 251 -6.43 -8.85 -12.81
N LYS A 252 -6.55 -7.63 -13.32
CA LYS A 252 -5.43 -6.84 -13.85
C LYS A 252 -4.71 -6.01 -12.77
N THR A 253 -5.28 -5.92 -11.56
CA THR A 253 -4.65 -5.13 -10.48
C THR A 253 -3.30 -5.69 -10.09
N VAL A 254 -2.28 -4.85 -10.16
CA VAL A 254 -0.91 -5.10 -9.69
C VAL A 254 -0.57 -4.05 -8.64
N TRP A 255 -0.03 -4.47 -7.51
CA TRP A 255 0.41 -3.57 -6.45
C TRP A 255 1.67 -4.11 -5.75
N GLU A 256 2.80 -3.57 -6.14
CA GLU A 256 4.11 -4.05 -5.71
C GLU A 256 4.33 -3.89 -4.19
N GLY A 257 5.02 -4.86 -3.59
CA GLY A 257 5.34 -4.83 -2.17
C GLY A 257 4.16 -5.16 -1.24
N ARG A 258 3.13 -5.82 -1.75
CA ARG A 258 2.01 -6.34 -0.97
C ARG A 258 1.85 -7.83 -1.22
N PHE A 259 2.64 -8.62 -0.51
CA PHE A 259 2.76 -10.07 -0.66
C PHE A 259 3.00 -10.48 -2.12
N THR A 260 3.90 -9.75 -2.79
CA THR A 260 4.17 -9.91 -4.22
C THR A 260 5.16 -11.05 -4.46
N CYS A 261 4.77 -12.03 -5.26
CA CYS A 261 5.64 -13.13 -5.68
C CYS A 261 6.52 -12.70 -6.85
N LEU A 262 7.83 -12.55 -6.63
CA LEU A 262 8.81 -12.21 -7.66
C LEU A 262 9.31 -13.45 -8.44
N ARG A 263 9.38 -14.59 -7.75
CA ARG A 263 9.93 -15.83 -8.29
C ARG A 263 9.19 -17.02 -7.66
N LYS A 264 8.95 -18.06 -8.46
CA LYS A 264 8.25 -19.28 -8.01
C LYS A 264 9.18 -20.43 -7.61
N ASN A 265 10.43 -20.39 -8.02
CA ASN A 265 11.41 -21.44 -7.70
C ASN A 265 12.83 -20.84 -7.59
N PRO A 266 13.41 -20.76 -6.36
CA PRO A 266 12.67 -20.80 -5.09
C PRO A 266 11.63 -19.69 -5.00
N VAL A 267 10.60 -19.90 -4.18
CA VAL A 267 9.58 -18.86 -3.97
C VAL A 267 10.23 -17.65 -3.31
N PHE A 268 10.07 -16.48 -3.90
CA PHE A 268 10.57 -15.22 -3.38
C PHE A 268 9.44 -14.20 -3.30
N ILE A 269 9.09 -13.79 -2.08
CA ILE A 269 8.00 -12.84 -1.78
C ILE A 269 8.60 -11.52 -1.30
N ILE A 270 8.01 -10.40 -1.69
CA ILE A 270 8.25 -9.09 -1.07
C ILE A 270 6.98 -8.57 -0.42
N ASP A 271 7.11 -8.03 0.80
CA ASP A 271 5.99 -7.44 1.54
C ASP A 271 6.42 -6.23 2.37
N GLY A 272 5.65 -5.15 2.32
CA GLY A 272 5.94 -3.90 3.01
C GLY A 272 5.50 -3.83 4.47
N ALA A 273 5.24 -4.94 5.15
CA ALA A 273 4.88 -4.96 6.57
C ALA A 273 5.96 -4.26 7.41
N HIS A 274 5.57 -3.18 8.12
CA HIS A 274 6.48 -2.31 8.86
C HIS A 274 5.89 -1.78 10.19
N ASN A 275 4.77 -2.31 10.62
CA ASN A 275 4.13 -2.08 11.92
C ASN A 275 3.56 -3.41 12.47
N GLU A 276 3.10 -3.40 13.71
CA GLU A 276 2.62 -4.60 14.41
C GLU A 276 1.46 -5.28 13.67
N ASP A 277 0.42 -4.54 13.29
CA ASP A 277 -0.76 -5.09 12.60
C ASP A 277 -0.38 -5.72 11.24
N ALA A 278 0.45 -5.04 10.45
CA ALA A 278 0.93 -5.58 9.17
C ALA A 278 1.82 -6.82 9.36
N ALA A 279 2.66 -6.87 10.40
CA ALA A 279 3.49 -8.03 10.73
C ALA A 279 2.62 -9.25 11.12
N ILE A 280 1.55 -9.03 11.88
CA ILE A 280 0.58 -10.10 12.24
C ILE A 280 -0.08 -10.65 10.95
N LYS A 281 -0.53 -9.80 10.05
CA LYS A 281 -1.16 -10.22 8.78
C LYS A 281 -0.19 -10.93 7.84
N LEU A 282 1.07 -10.48 7.80
CA LEU A 282 2.13 -11.18 7.06
C LEU A 282 2.39 -12.56 7.66
N ARG A 283 2.50 -12.68 9.00
CA ARG A 283 2.62 -13.95 9.70
C ARG A 283 1.49 -14.92 9.32
N MET A 284 0.24 -14.46 9.39
CA MET A 284 -0.92 -15.28 9.02
C MET A 284 -0.85 -15.76 7.56
N SER A 285 -0.34 -14.93 6.65
CA SER A 285 -0.15 -15.29 5.25
C SER A 285 0.95 -16.35 5.08
N ILE A 286 2.07 -16.21 5.79
CA ILE A 286 3.17 -17.19 5.78
C ILE A 286 2.68 -18.54 6.31
N GLU A 287 2.02 -18.56 7.47
CA GLU A 287 1.49 -19.79 8.09
C GLU A 287 0.45 -20.48 7.20
N ARG A 288 -0.34 -19.71 6.45
CA ARG A 288 -1.36 -20.23 5.53
C ARG A 288 -0.77 -20.84 4.27
N TYR A 289 0.09 -20.10 3.56
CA TYR A 289 0.54 -20.50 2.23
C TYR A 289 1.79 -21.37 2.24
N PHE A 290 2.59 -21.28 3.30
CA PHE A 290 3.90 -21.93 3.36
C PHE A 290 4.05 -22.88 4.54
N LYS A 291 2.94 -23.48 4.98
CA LYS A 291 2.97 -24.48 6.05
C LYS A 291 3.92 -25.61 5.71
N GLY A 292 4.88 -25.89 6.61
CA GLY A 292 5.89 -26.95 6.43
C GLY A 292 7.05 -26.58 5.50
N LYS A 293 7.12 -25.33 5.02
CA LYS A 293 8.27 -24.82 4.27
C LYS A 293 9.29 -24.19 5.23
N GLU A 294 10.55 -24.17 4.82
CA GLU A 294 11.62 -23.46 5.50
C GLU A 294 11.64 -22.00 5.05
N ILE A 295 11.41 -21.09 5.99
CA ILE A 295 11.33 -19.67 5.70
C ILE A 295 12.68 -19.01 5.94
N GLN A 296 13.12 -18.19 4.98
CA GLN A 296 14.24 -17.25 5.14
C GLN A 296 13.67 -15.83 5.08
N LEU A 297 14.04 -14.99 6.04
CA LEU A 297 13.64 -13.58 6.05
C LEU A 297 14.82 -12.68 5.65
N ILE A 298 14.55 -11.68 4.82
CA ILE A 298 15.41 -10.52 4.60
C ILE A 298 14.68 -9.33 5.22
N MET A 299 15.29 -8.69 6.22
CA MET A 299 14.62 -7.64 7.00
C MET A 299 15.43 -6.35 7.04
N GLY A 300 14.76 -5.24 6.71
CA GLY A 300 15.25 -3.88 6.95
C GLY A 300 14.14 -3.05 7.59
N VAL A 301 14.43 -2.33 8.67
CA VAL A 301 13.41 -1.56 9.42
C VAL A 301 13.96 -0.18 9.77
N PHE A 302 13.10 0.84 9.79
CA PHE A 302 13.46 2.16 10.30
C PHE A 302 13.52 2.17 11.84
N GLN A 303 14.42 2.95 12.41
CA GLN A 303 14.63 3.04 13.88
C GLN A 303 13.43 3.65 14.63
N ASP A 304 12.59 4.41 13.95
CA ASP A 304 11.37 5.03 14.48
C ASP A 304 10.16 4.08 14.47
N LYS A 305 10.34 2.82 14.02
CA LYS A 305 9.28 1.80 14.03
C LYS A 305 9.47 0.83 15.20
N GLU A 306 8.40 0.14 15.57
CA GLU A 306 8.40 -0.87 16.65
C GLU A 306 9.10 -2.18 16.20
N TYR A 307 10.39 -2.07 15.83
CA TYR A 307 11.16 -3.18 15.25
C TYR A 307 11.23 -4.40 16.19
N GLU A 308 11.19 -4.20 17.51
CA GLU A 308 11.17 -5.30 18.49
C GLU A 308 9.88 -6.12 18.40
N LYS A 309 8.74 -5.48 18.21
CA LYS A 309 7.46 -6.18 17.99
C LYS A 309 7.45 -6.89 16.64
N ILE A 310 7.90 -6.24 15.57
CA ILE A 310 7.96 -6.85 14.24
C ILE A 310 8.83 -8.10 14.26
N THR A 311 10.01 -8.05 14.87
CA THR A 311 10.90 -9.20 14.99
C THR A 311 10.30 -10.32 15.85
N SER A 312 9.65 -9.99 16.96
CA SER A 312 8.98 -10.99 17.83
C SER A 312 7.84 -11.74 17.11
N ILE A 313 7.20 -11.10 16.14
CA ILE A 313 6.10 -11.69 15.37
C ILE A 313 6.63 -12.56 14.22
N LEU A 314 7.62 -12.07 13.47
CA LEU A 314 8.05 -12.69 12.21
C LEU A 314 9.23 -13.66 12.35
N CYS A 315 10.23 -13.33 13.19
CA CYS A 315 11.44 -14.13 13.28
C CYS A 315 11.23 -15.55 13.84
N PRO A 316 10.24 -15.85 14.72
CA PRO A 316 9.94 -17.22 15.13
C PRO A 316 9.53 -18.15 13.99
N LEU A 317 9.12 -17.63 12.83
CA LEU A 317 8.74 -18.40 11.66
C LEU A 317 9.95 -18.81 10.81
N ALA A 318 11.06 -18.11 10.97
CA ALA A 318 12.22 -18.23 10.09
C ALA A 318 13.22 -19.25 10.60
N LYS A 319 13.78 -20.01 9.68
CA LYS A 319 14.99 -20.81 9.89
C LYS A 319 16.22 -19.91 9.87
N LYS A 320 16.21 -18.87 9.01
CA LYS A 320 17.30 -17.90 8.90
C LYS A 320 16.80 -16.48 8.66
N VAL A 321 17.48 -15.50 9.25
CA VAL A 321 17.17 -14.08 9.10
C VAL A 321 18.41 -13.32 8.63
N TYR A 322 18.30 -12.61 7.52
CA TYR A 322 19.31 -11.66 7.03
C TYR A 322 18.81 -10.24 7.29
N THR A 323 19.58 -9.45 8.00
CA THR A 323 19.24 -8.06 8.28
C THR A 323 20.06 -7.11 7.45
N VAL A 324 19.43 -6.03 6.98
CA VAL A 324 20.06 -5.03 6.11
C VAL A 324 19.74 -3.62 6.58
N GLU A 325 20.61 -2.67 6.23
CA GLU A 325 20.30 -1.26 6.34
C GLU A 325 19.44 -0.78 5.17
N LEU A 326 18.51 0.12 5.45
CA LEU A 326 17.67 0.76 4.44
C LEU A 326 18.41 1.90 3.73
N PRO A 327 17.98 2.27 2.49
CA PRO A 327 18.63 3.35 1.73
C PRO A 327 18.69 4.70 2.46
N ASN A 328 17.65 5.05 3.24
CA ASN A 328 17.64 6.28 4.04
C ASN A 328 18.49 6.11 5.30
N LYS A 329 19.77 6.48 5.20
CA LYS A 329 20.76 6.32 6.28
C LYS A 329 20.44 7.10 7.56
N ALA A 330 19.69 8.18 7.48
CA ALA A 330 19.31 8.97 8.66
C ALA A 330 18.23 8.29 9.52
N ARG A 331 17.41 7.42 8.90
CA ARG A 331 16.29 6.75 9.59
C ARG A 331 16.50 5.25 9.78
N THR A 332 17.43 4.63 9.06
CA THR A 332 17.63 3.18 9.13
C THR A 332 18.07 2.72 10.51
N LEU A 333 17.52 1.60 10.97
CA LEU A 333 18.12 0.85 12.06
C LEU A 333 19.35 0.12 11.51
N SER A 334 20.48 0.10 12.25
CA SER A 334 21.64 -0.62 11.79
C SER A 334 21.37 -2.13 11.66
N ALA A 335 21.93 -2.74 10.63
CA ALA A 335 21.74 -4.18 10.37
C ALA A 335 22.18 -5.03 11.59
N GLY A 336 23.28 -4.65 12.25
CA GLY A 336 23.76 -5.35 13.46
C GLY A 336 22.75 -5.30 14.60
N LYS A 337 22.19 -4.13 14.92
CA LYS A 337 21.19 -3.98 15.98
C LYS A 337 19.91 -4.76 15.67
N LEU A 338 19.48 -4.78 14.41
CA LEU A 338 18.32 -5.55 13.99
C LEU A 338 18.60 -7.06 14.09
N ALA A 339 19.81 -7.52 13.72
CA ALA A 339 20.23 -8.91 13.87
C ALA A 339 20.24 -9.35 15.35
N ASP A 340 20.75 -8.51 16.25
CA ASP A 340 20.77 -8.80 17.69
C ASP A 340 19.34 -8.94 18.25
N CYS A 341 18.42 -8.13 17.77
CA CYS A 341 17.00 -8.24 18.11
C CYS A 341 16.40 -9.55 17.57
N ALA A 342 16.68 -9.88 16.31
CA ALA A 342 16.17 -11.08 15.65
C ALA A 342 16.70 -12.37 16.30
N ARG A 343 17.95 -12.40 16.79
CA ARG A 343 18.56 -13.56 17.49
C ARG A 343 17.81 -14.01 18.74
N LYS A 344 17.02 -13.12 19.34
CA LYS A 344 16.14 -13.49 20.46
C LYS A 344 15.08 -14.55 20.05
N TYR A 345 14.79 -14.66 18.76
CA TYR A 345 13.70 -15.47 18.20
C TYR A 345 14.15 -16.46 17.12
N CYS A 346 15.30 -16.20 16.49
CA CYS A 346 15.92 -17.04 15.46
C CYS A 346 17.43 -17.00 15.65
N GLU A 347 18.05 -18.12 16.08
CA GLU A 347 19.49 -18.20 16.36
C GLU A 347 20.34 -17.87 15.12
N GLU A 348 19.86 -18.27 13.93
CA GLU A 348 20.55 -18.02 12.65
C GLU A 348 20.20 -16.63 12.08
N ALA A 349 20.33 -15.56 12.85
CA ALA A 349 20.18 -14.20 12.38
C ALA A 349 21.53 -13.51 12.19
N GLU A 350 21.78 -12.98 11.00
CA GLU A 350 23.04 -12.32 10.63
C GLU A 350 22.84 -10.98 9.90
N ALA A 351 23.68 -10.01 10.21
CA ALA A 351 23.74 -8.73 9.52
C ALA A 351 24.48 -8.86 8.19
N LYS A 352 23.96 -8.25 7.14
CA LYS A 352 24.59 -8.18 5.81
C LYS A 352 24.99 -6.74 5.49
N ASP A 353 26.09 -6.60 4.75
CA ASP A 353 26.65 -5.31 4.39
C ASP A 353 25.84 -4.58 3.29
N SER A 354 25.02 -5.33 2.54
CA SER A 354 24.18 -4.79 1.48
C SER A 354 22.93 -5.63 1.25
N ILE A 355 21.94 -5.04 0.60
CA ILE A 355 20.73 -5.72 0.13
C ILE A 355 21.09 -6.82 -0.88
N GLN A 356 22.05 -6.56 -1.79
CA GLN A 356 22.58 -7.54 -2.74
C GLN A 356 23.11 -8.78 -2.02
N SER A 357 24.01 -8.58 -1.04
CA SER A 357 24.61 -9.67 -0.27
C SER A 357 23.57 -10.51 0.50
N ALA A 358 22.50 -9.87 0.98
CA ALA A 358 21.40 -10.57 1.65
C ALA A 358 20.58 -11.43 0.67
N VAL A 359 20.23 -10.89 -0.51
CA VAL A 359 19.51 -11.62 -1.57
C VAL A 359 20.33 -12.79 -2.09
N ASP A 360 21.62 -12.57 -2.37
CA ASP A 360 22.52 -13.62 -2.87
C ASP A 360 22.69 -14.75 -1.85
N SER A 361 22.89 -14.40 -0.56
CA SER A 361 23.01 -15.39 0.52
C SER A 361 21.72 -16.22 0.69
N ALA A 362 20.55 -15.56 0.64
CA ALA A 362 19.27 -16.24 0.76
C ALA A 362 19.01 -17.17 -0.46
N THR A 363 19.38 -16.72 -1.66
CA THR A 363 19.19 -17.51 -2.90
C THR A 363 20.16 -18.68 -2.97
N ALA A 364 21.43 -18.48 -2.60
CA ALA A 364 22.46 -19.54 -2.60
C ALA A 364 22.12 -20.69 -1.65
N LEU A 365 21.48 -20.39 -0.50
CA LEU A 365 21.06 -21.43 0.46
C LEU A 365 19.96 -22.31 -0.13
N CYS A 366 19.21 -21.83 -1.11
CA CYS A 366 18.11 -22.54 -1.75
C CYS A 366 18.54 -23.58 -2.79
N GLY A 367 19.79 -23.92 -2.97
CA GLY A 367 20.45 -24.92 -3.86
C GLY A 367 19.56 -25.60 -4.93
N ALA A 368 20.13 -26.06 -6.03
CA ALA A 368 19.38 -26.71 -7.12
C ALA A 368 18.62 -27.96 -6.61
N GLY A 369 17.30 -27.90 -6.60
CA GLY A 369 16.40 -29.02 -6.24
C GLY A 369 15.65 -28.92 -4.91
N MET A 370 15.84 -27.85 -4.12
CA MET A 370 15.12 -27.69 -2.84
C MET A 370 13.84 -26.83 -3.00
N ASN A 371 12.76 -27.42 -3.48
CA ASN A 371 11.42 -26.80 -3.54
C ASN A 371 10.78 -26.52 -2.16
N ASN A 372 11.55 -26.68 -1.05
CA ASN A 372 11.03 -26.56 0.30
C ASN A 372 11.31 -25.20 0.96
N GLN A 373 12.03 -24.31 0.28
CA GLN A 373 12.44 -23.02 0.85
C GLN A 373 11.67 -21.87 0.25
N VAL A 374 11.40 -20.87 1.11
CA VAL A 374 10.72 -19.62 0.75
C VAL A 374 11.49 -18.44 1.31
N ILE A 375 11.80 -17.47 0.46
CA ILE A 375 12.46 -16.23 0.83
C ILE A 375 11.42 -15.12 0.91
N ILE A 376 11.43 -14.34 1.99
CA ILE A 376 10.50 -13.23 2.18
C ILE A 376 11.29 -11.99 2.59
N ALA A 377 11.25 -10.93 1.77
CA ALA A 377 11.82 -9.64 2.13
C ALA A 377 10.72 -8.72 2.69
N CYS A 378 10.93 -8.19 3.91
CA CYS A 378 9.94 -7.40 4.63
C CYS A 378 10.56 -6.39 5.60
N GLY A 379 9.71 -5.59 6.27
CA GLY A 379 10.10 -4.61 7.30
C GLY A 379 10.05 -3.15 6.83
N SER A 380 10.10 -2.90 5.53
CA SER A 380 9.92 -1.56 4.95
C SER A 380 9.65 -1.64 3.45
N LEU A 381 8.83 -0.74 2.92
CA LEU A 381 8.65 -0.58 1.47
C LEU A 381 9.89 0.01 0.78
N SER A 382 10.70 0.80 1.50
CA SER A 382 11.73 1.67 0.94
C SER A 382 12.90 0.96 0.24
N TYR A 383 13.06 -0.36 0.42
CA TYR A 383 14.13 -1.15 -0.20
C TYR A 383 13.62 -2.28 -1.10
N LEU A 384 12.31 -2.52 -1.12
CA LEU A 384 11.73 -3.65 -1.88
C LEU A 384 11.91 -3.49 -3.39
N GLY A 385 11.95 -2.25 -3.90
CA GLY A 385 12.27 -1.98 -5.29
C GLY A 385 13.68 -2.44 -5.67
N GLU A 386 14.67 -2.22 -4.80
CA GLU A 386 16.04 -2.71 -4.98
C GLU A 386 16.10 -4.24 -4.90
N VAL A 387 15.41 -4.84 -3.93
CA VAL A 387 15.29 -6.31 -3.83
C VAL A 387 14.73 -6.89 -5.14
N LYS A 388 13.63 -6.32 -5.66
CA LYS A 388 13.03 -6.78 -6.92
C LYS A 388 14.01 -6.69 -8.08
N ARG A 389 14.69 -5.56 -8.24
CA ARG A 389 15.69 -5.37 -9.30
C ARG A 389 16.78 -6.45 -9.24
N ILE A 390 17.33 -6.71 -8.06
CA ILE A 390 18.37 -7.73 -7.85
C ILE A 390 17.86 -9.14 -8.24
N VAL A 391 16.66 -9.51 -7.76
CA VAL A 391 16.07 -10.83 -8.06
C VAL A 391 15.83 -11.00 -9.57
N GLU A 392 15.39 -9.95 -10.27
CA GLU A 392 15.15 -9.96 -11.71
C GLU A 392 16.47 -10.02 -12.50
N GLU A 393 17.52 -9.33 -12.08
CA GLU A 393 18.86 -9.38 -12.68
C GLU A 393 19.48 -10.77 -12.51
N ASN A 394 19.47 -11.35 -11.31
CA ASN A 394 19.96 -12.69 -11.05
C ASN A 394 19.24 -13.74 -11.93
N ARG A 395 17.91 -13.59 -12.12
CA ARG A 395 17.14 -14.48 -13.01
C ARG A 395 17.53 -14.38 -14.48
N LYS A 396 17.97 -13.21 -14.96
CA LYS A 396 18.44 -13.04 -16.34
C LYS A 396 19.78 -13.73 -16.54
N ILE A 397 20.68 -13.66 -15.57
CA ILE A 397 22.00 -14.34 -15.59
C ILE A 397 21.80 -15.86 -15.62
N GLU A 398 20.98 -16.41 -14.71
CA GLU A 398 20.67 -17.87 -14.64
C GLU A 398 20.07 -18.43 -15.95
N LYS A 399 19.41 -17.62 -16.77
CA LYS A 399 18.83 -18.04 -18.06
C LYS A 399 19.81 -17.93 -19.21
N SER A 400 20.91 -17.23 -19.03
CA SER A 400 21.97 -17.03 -20.06
C SER A 400 23.11 -18.01 -19.90
N GLU A 401 23.20 -18.71 -18.78
CA GLU A 401 24.08 -19.87 -18.53
C GLU A 401 23.36 -21.18 -18.88
#